data_bfcb2787edce5ef2aa27b385ff215a66
#
_entry.id   bfcb2787edce5ef2aa27b385ff215a66
#
_cell.length_a   1.000
_cell.length_b   1.000
_cell.length_c   1.000
_cell.angle_alpha   90.00
_cell.angle_beta   90.00
_cell.angle_gamma   90.00
#
_symmetry.space_group_name_H-M   'P 1'
#
loop_
_entity.id
_entity.type
_entity.pdbx_description
1 polymer ?
#
loop_
_entity_poly.entity_id
_entity_poly.type
_entity_poly.pdbx_seq_one_letter_code
_entity_poly.pdbx_strand_id
1 'polypeptide(L)'
;MSSIISSLSPTQISQLSKSQIADLSASDFKAMRADQVKALKAEQIEAIEDRDFVTLSSQLVGNFDADELAKAMQTYNVANISSAQLKGLTETQMEKLGTDFIAKLDTTQIQALSPKQLKGLTAEQVGELGEKIKDFSPAQLKALSTDQLGGLKDAQVAVLTSAQLKGLSADQVAAISKDARN
;
A
#
# COMPACT_ATOMS: atom_id res chain seq x y z
N MET A 1 16.03 -24.72 15.00
CA MET A 1 17.11 -23.85 15.50
C MET A 1 16.51 -22.47 15.67
N SER A 2 16.73 -21.83 16.82
CA SER A 2 16.24 -20.45 17.02
C SER A 2 17.03 -19.53 16.08
N SER A 3 16.36 -18.71 15.29
CA SER A 3 17.00 -17.78 14.40
C SER A 3 17.85 -16.78 15.21
N ILE A 4 19.12 -16.59 14.84
CA ILE A 4 20.00 -15.61 15.45
C ILE A 4 19.41 -14.19 15.34
N ILE A 5 18.60 -13.95 14.31
CA ILE A 5 17.94 -12.67 14.05
C ILE A 5 17.09 -12.20 15.23
N SER A 6 16.37 -13.10 15.91
CA SER A 6 15.52 -12.73 17.05
C SER A 6 16.30 -12.15 18.24
N SER A 7 17.60 -12.42 18.35
CA SER A 7 18.45 -11.93 19.44
C SER A 7 19.10 -10.58 19.15
N LEU A 8 19.09 -10.11 17.89
CA LEU A 8 19.68 -8.83 17.51
C LEU A 8 18.86 -7.65 18.02
N SER A 9 19.53 -6.54 18.35
CA SER A 9 18.86 -5.28 18.60
C SER A 9 18.36 -4.64 17.30
N PRO A 10 17.38 -3.72 17.33
CA PRO A 10 16.98 -2.96 16.14
C PRO A 10 18.16 -2.23 15.46
N THR A 11 19.07 -1.69 16.25
CA THR A 11 20.29 -1.04 15.74
C THR A 11 21.17 -2.03 14.97
N GLN A 12 21.37 -3.24 15.49
CA GLN A 12 22.14 -4.27 14.80
C GLN A 12 21.44 -4.71 13.49
N ILE A 13 20.11 -4.83 13.50
CA ILE A 13 19.32 -5.10 12.28
C ILE A 13 19.57 -4.01 11.22
N SER A 14 19.51 -2.73 11.58
CA SER A 14 19.74 -1.62 10.65
C SER A 14 21.18 -1.52 10.12
N GLN A 15 22.11 -2.25 10.70
CA GLN A 15 23.52 -2.32 10.29
C GLN A 15 23.84 -3.55 9.41
N LEU A 16 22.91 -4.48 9.24
CA LEU A 16 23.10 -5.62 8.35
C LEU A 16 23.29 -5.14 6.91
N SER A 17 24.24 -5.75 6.21
CA SER A 17 24.47 -5.47 4.79
C SER A 17 23.33 -6.04 3.92
N LYS A 18 23.20 -5.54 2.69
CA LYS A 18 22.26 -6.09 1.69
C LYS A 18 22.45 -7.61 1.49
N SER A 19 23.70 -8.08 1.44
CA SER A 19 24.00 -9.51 1.32
C SER A 19 23.50 -10.29 2.51
N GLN A 20 23.71 -9.80 3.73
CA GLN A 20 23.21 -10.46 4.94
C GLN A 20 21.69 -10.52 4.99
N ILE A 21 20.99 -9.51 4.48
CA ILE A 21 19.53 -9.52 4.36
C ILE A 21 19.07 -10.50 3.27
N ALA A 22 19.75 -10.54 2.12
CA ALA A 22 19.43 -11.47 1.03
C ALA A 22 19.63 -12.94 1.42
N ASP A 23 20.55 -13.21 2.35
CA ASP A 23 20.82 -14.55 2.89
C ASP A 23 19.78 -15.00 3.95
N LEU A 24 18.90 -14.10 4.42
CA LEU A 24 17.84 -14.44 5.37
C LEU A 24 16.74 -15.27 4.69
N SER A 25 16.28 -16.27 5.41
CA SER A 25 15.13 -17.07 4.97
C SER A 25 13.81 -16.48 5.41
N ALA A 26 12.71 -16.93 4.82
CA ALA A 26 11.36 -16.59 5.24
C ALA A 26 11.11 -16.90 6.74
N SER A 27 11.78 -17.91 7.31
CA SER A 27 11.68 -18.22 8.74
C SER A 27 12.42 -17.20 9.61
N ASP A 28 13.50 -16.61 9.12
CA ASP A 28 14.23 -15.55 9.82
C ASP A 28 13.38 -14.28 9.89
N PHE A 29 12.75 -13.89 8.79
CA PHE A 29 11.81 -12.76 8.78
C PHE A 29 10.63 -12.96 9.72
N LYS A 30 10.06 -14.17 9.77
CA LYS A 30 8.97 -14.52 10.71
C LYS A 30 9.40 -14.46 12.17
N ALA A 31 10.70 -14.65 12.46
CA ALA A 31 11.24 -14.57 13.81
C ALA A 31 11.55 -13.14 14.26
N MET A 32 11.51 -12.15 13.36
CA MET A 32 11.72 -10.74 13.70
C MET A 32 10.58 -10.19 14.53
N ARG A 33 10.93 -9.38 15.52
CA ARG A 33 9.97 -8.56 16.27
C ARG A 33 9.60 -7.30 15.47
N ALA A 34 8.47 -6.68 15.83
CA ALA A 34 8.00 -5.47 15.17
C ALA A 34 9.02 -4.32 15.18
N ASP A 35 9.74 -4.14 16.29
CA ASP A 35 10.78 -3.11 16.43
C ASP A 35 12.00 -3.38 15.51
N GLN A 36 12.34 -4.64 15.29
CA GLN A 36 13.40 -5.06 14.37
C GLN A 36 13.00 -4.82 12.91
N VAL A 37 11.76 -5.19 12.54
CA VAL A 37 11.23 -4.96 11.19
C VAL A 37 11.17 -3.46 10.89
N LYS A 38 10.72 -2.65 11.84
CA LYS A 38 10.67 -1.20 11.71
C LYS A 38 12.05 -0.55 11.54
N ALA A 39 13.11 -1.19 12.02
CA ALA A 39 14.47 -0.70 11.89
C ALA A 39 15.13 -1.00 10.53
N LEU A 40 14.51 -1.80 9.67
CA LEU A 40 15.00 -2.08 8.33
C LEU A 40 14.94 -0.80 7.46
N LYS A 41 16.03 -0.54 6.75
CA LYS A 41 16.16 0.58 5.82
C LYS A 41 15.66 0.18 4.43
N ALA A 42 15.35 1.15 3.58
CA ALA A 42 14.87 0.93 2.21
C ALA A 42 15.78 -0.04 1.44
N GLU A 43 17.07 0.18 1.47
CA GLU A 43 18.07 -0.67 0.79
C GLU A 43 18.12 -2.11 1.31
N GLN A 44 17.73 -2.32 2.57
CA GLN A 44 17.62 -3.64 3.17
C GLN A 44 16.29 -4.32 2.76
N ILE A 45 15.21 -3.55 2.69
CA ILE A 45 13.91 -4.04 2.20
C ILE A 45 14.01 -4.44 0.73
N GLU A 46 14.71 -3.63 -0.10
CA GLU A 46 15.00 -3.95 -1.50
C GLU A 46 15.84 -5.23 -1.68
N ALA A 47 16.67 -5.55 -0.70
CA ALA A 47 17.51 -6.74 -0.73
C ALA A 47 16.77 -8.04 -0.36
N ILE A 48 15.52 -7.94 0.13
CA ILE A 48 14.67 -9.12 0.35
C ILE A 48 14.34 -9.71 -1.01
N GLU A 49 14.76 -10.94 -1.26
CA GLU A 49 14.45 -11.60 -2.53
C GLU A 49 12.94 -11.81 -2.72
N ASP A 50 12.45 -11.71 -3.95
CA ASP A 50 11.03 -11.83 -4.31
C ASP A 50 10.40 -13.09 -3.71
N ARG A 51 11.12 -14.24 -3.77
CA ARG A 51 10.67 -15.53 -3.22
C ARG A 51 10.39 -15.47 -1.71
N ASP A 52 11.14 -14.65 -0.97
CA ASP A 52 11.00 -14.49 0.47
C ASP A 52 9.99 -13.38 0.79
N PHE A 53 10.02 -12.29 0.03
CA PHE A 53 9.06 -11.19 0.19
C PHE A 53 7.61 -11.66 0.05
N VAL A 54 7.29 -12.50 -0.94
CA VAL A 54 5.92 -13.01 -1.14
C VAL A 54 5.42 -13.90 0.01
N THR A 55 6.33 -14.39 0.86
CA THR A 55 5.98 -15.19 2.04
C THR A 55 5.76 -14.37 3.30
N LEU A 56 6.10 -13.07 3.27
CA LEU A 56 5.92 -12.18 4.42
C LEU A 56 4.44 -12.05 4.77
N SER A 57 4.14 -12.15 6.06
CA SER A 57 2.77 -11.98 6.53
C SER A 57 2.32 -10.52 6.40
N SER A 58 1.01 -10.31 6.30
CA SER A 58 0.41 -8.96 6.32
C SER A 58 0.84 -8.15 7.55
N GLN A 59 0.92 -8.80 8.72
CA GLN A 59 1.36 -8.15 9.95
C GLN A 59 2.82 -7.67 9.84
N LEU A 60 3.70 -8.46 9.25
CA LEU A 60 5.11 -8.11 9.10
C LEU A 60 5.25 -6.94 8.14
N VAL A 61 4.55 -6.96 7.01
CA VAL A 61 4.53 -5.85 6.05
C VAL A 61 4.04 -4.56 6.70
N GLY A 62 3.02 -4.63 7.55
CA GLY A 62 2.51 -3.48 8.31
C GLY A 62 3.49 -2.92 9.35
N ASN A 63 4.54 -3.66 9.71
CA ASN A 63 5.54 -3.22 10.68
C ASN A 63 6.75 -2.48 10.04
N PHE A 64 6.92 -2.51 8.72
CA PHE A 64 7.96 -1.71 8.07
C PHE A 64 7.75 -0.21 8.35
N ASP A 65 8.84 0.52 8.48
CA ASP A 65 8.77 1.98 8.49
C ASP A 65 8.16 2.48 7.17
N ALA A 66 7.25 3.47 7.26
CA ALA A 66 6.47 3.89 6.10
C ALA A 66 7.32 4.58 5.03
N ASP A 67 8.28 5.40 5.43
CA ASP A 67 9.16 6.11 4.49
C ASP A 67 10.18 5.15 3.86
N GLU A 68 10.72 4.21 4.65
CA GLU A 68 11.66 3.22 4.14
C GLU A 68 10.98 2.22 3.19
N LEU A 69 9.76 1.77 3.52
CA LEU A 69 8.96 0.93 2.64
C LEU A 69 8.63 1.66 1.33
N ALA A 70 8.20 2.92 1.40
CA ALA A 70 7.86 3.70 0.21
C ALA A 70 9.05 3.88 -0.74
N LYS A 71 10.25 4.10 -0.21
CA LYS A 71 11.49 4.15 -1.02
C LYS A 71 11.77 2.80 -1.69
N ALA A 72 11.71 1.70 -0.92
CA ALA A 72 11.95 0.36 -1.44
C ALA A 72 10.94 -0.01 -2.55
N MET A 73 9.69 0.37 -2.39
CA MET A 73 8.62 0.05 -3.35
C MET A 73 8.73 0.81 -4.69
N GLN A 74 9.60 1.80 -4.82
CA GLN A 74 9.85 2.47 -6.11
C GLN A 74 10.45 1.53 -7.15
N THR A 75 11.28 0.59 -6.70
CA THR A 75 11.97 -0.39 -7.57
C THR A 75 11.29 -1.76 -7.58
N TYR A 76 10.39 -2.02 -6.63
CA TYR A 76 9.76 -3.32 -6.46
C TYR A 76 8.64 -3.57 -7.50
N ASN A 77 8.53 -4.82 -7.95
CA ASN A 77 7.42 -5.19 -8.84
C ASN A 77 6.12 -5.37 -8.06
N VAL A 78 5.22 -4.39 -8.19
CA VAL A 78 3.92 -4.36 -7.51
C VAL A 78 3.07 -5.62 -7.75
N ALA A 79 3.22 -6.28 -8.92
CA ALA A 79 2.52 -7.52 -9.22
C ALA A 79 2.89 -8.68 -8.28
N ASN A 80 4.06 -8.62 -7.64
CA ASN A 80 4.51 -9.65 -6.69
C ASN A 80 3.91 -9.47 -5.28
N ILE A 81 3.21 -8.35 -5.03
CA ILE A 81 2.57 -8.09 -3.74
C ILE A 81 1.18 -8.73 -3.73
N SER A 82 1.00 -9.70 -2.85
CA SER A 82 -0.31 -10.36 -2.71
C SER A 82 -1.36 -9.44 -2.08
N SER A 83 -2.63 -9.71 -2.38
CA SER A 83 -3.74 -9.02 -1.72
C SER A 83 -3.72 -9.15 -0.20
N ALA A 84 -3.18 -10.26 0.34
CA ALA A 84 -3.03 -10.45 1.78
C ALA A 84 -1.98 -9.50 2.38
N GLN A 85 -0.86 -9.29 1.68
CA GLN A 85 0.18 -8.34 2.09
C GLN A 85 -0.31 -6.90 2.00
N LEU A 86 -1.03 -6.55 0.92
CA LEU A 86 -1.65 -5.23 0.79
C LEU A 86 -2.59 -4.92 1.96
N LYS A 87 -3.39 -5.90 2.42
CA LYS A 87 -4.25 -5.73 3.61
C LYS A 87 -3.48 -5.42 4.89
N GLY A 88 -2.20 -5.76 4.95
CA GLY A 88 -1.33 -5.45 6.08
C GLY A 88 -0.82 -4.02 6.10
N LEU A 89 -0.84 -3.32 4.97
CA LEU A 89 -0.39 -1.94 4.89
C LEU A 89 -1.23 -1.03 5.78
N THR A 90 -0.56 -0.16 6.53
CA THR A 90 -1.20 0.85 7.35
C THR A 90 -1.65 2.05 6.50
N GLU A 91 -2.52 2.88 7.06
CA GLU A 91 -2.96 4.14 6.47
C GLU A 91 -1.77 5.04 6.11
N THR A 92 -0.81 5.19 7.03
CA THR A 92 0.41 5.99 6.80
C THR A 92 1.29 5.39 5.70
N GLN A 93 1.42 4.06 5.64
CA GLN A 93 2.16 3.42 4.55
C GLN A 93 1.48 3.66 3.20
N MET A 94 0.15 3.57 3.13
CA MET A 94 -0.61 3.89 1.90
C MET A 94 -0.39 5.32 1.43
N GLU A 95 -0.39 6.30 2.37
CA GLU A 95 -0.11 7.71 2.08
C GLU A 95 1.29 7.93 1.48
N LYS A 96 2.29 7.22 2.00
CA LYS A 96 3.70 7.37 1.59
C LYS A 96 4.06 6.66 0.29
N LEU A 97 3.29 5.64 -0.11
CA LEU A 97 3.51 4.95 -1.38
C LEU A 97 3.35 5.93 -2.55
N GLY A 98 4.25 5.85 -3.53
CA GLY A 98 4.20 6.73 -4.70
C GLY A 98 2.98 6.47 -5.58
N THR A 99 2.62 7.48 -6.38
CA THR A 99 1.53 7.39 -7.37
C THR A 99 1.74 6.24 -8.36
N ASP A 100 2.98 5.99 -8.78
CA ASP A 100 3.33 4.88 -9.68
C ASP A 100 3.00 3.51 -9.08
N PHE A 101 3.19 3.34 -7.76
CA PHE A 101 2.81 2.11 -7.07
C PHE A 101 1.30 1.90 -7.14
N ILE A 102 0.53 2.93 -6.81
CA ILE A 102 -0.94 2.89 -6.82
C ILE A 102 -1.48 2.66 -8.24
N ALA A 103 -0.89 3.31 -9.23
CA ALA A 103 -1.28 3.15 -10.63
C ALA A 103 -1.04 1.72 -11.19
N LYS A 104 -0.09 0.98 -10.62
CA LYS A 104 0.24 -0.40 -11.02
C LYS A 104 -0.60 -1.47 -10.34
N LEU A 105 -1.39 -1.13 -9.31
CA LEU A 105 -2.28 -2.11 -8.66
C LEU A 105 -3.27 -2.71 -9.66
N ASP A 106 -3.46 -4.01 -9.61
CA ASP A 106 -4.48 -4.71 -10.41
C ASP A 106 -5.86 -4.68 -9.74
N THR A 107 -6.88 -5.13 -10.45
CA THR A 107 -8.28 -5.17 -9.95
C THR A 107 -8.41 -5.98 -8.65
N THR A 108 -7.72 -7.12 -8.53
CA THR A 108 -7.78 -7.98 -7.34
C THR A 108 -7.14 -7.27 -6.14
N GLN A 109 -6.03 -6.60 -6.37
CA GLN A 109 -5.34 -5.81 -5.36
C GLN A 109 -6.19 -4.63 -4.89
N ILE A 110 -6.80 -3.90 -5.81
CA ILE A 110 -7.71 -2.76 -5.52
C ILE A 110 -8.91 -3.21 -4.70
N GLN A 111 -9.56 -4.30 -5.09
CA GLN A 111 -10.71 -4.85 -4.36
C GLN A 111 -10.36 -5.35 -2.96
N ALA A 112 -9.10 -5.70 -2.73
CA ALA A 112 -8.61 -6.14 -1.42
C ALA A 112 -8.38 -4.99 -0.43
N LEU A 113 -8.26 -3.73 -0.90
CA LEU A 113 -8.03 -2.58 -0.03
C LEU A 113 -9.23 -2.33 0.89
N SER A 114 -8.94 -2.19 2.18
CA SER A 114 -9.95 -1.85 3.17
C SER A 114 -10.33 -0.35 3.11
N PRO A 115 -11.52 0.04 3.58
CA PRO A 115 -11.90 1.45 3.70
C PRO A 115 -10.89 2.30 4.46
N LYS A 116 -10.24 1.73 5.47
CA LYS A 116 -9.21 2.43 6.26
C LYS A 116 -7.96 2.74 5.41
N GLN A 117 -7.51 1.79 4.60
CA GLN A 117 -6.38 1.97 3.71
C GLN A 117 -6.66 3.00 2.62
N LEU A 118 -7.88 2.99 2.08
CA LEU A 118 -8.32 3.97 1.08
C LEU A 118 -8.32 5.40 1.62
N LYS A 119 -8.63 5.60 2.91
CA LYS A 119 -8.51 6.91 3.56
C LYS A 119 -7.06 7.42 3.64
N GLY A 120 -6.10 6.52 3.66
CA GLY A 120 -4.68 6.89 3.64
C GLY A 120 -4.17 7.35 2.28
N LEU A 121 -4.90 7.13 1.19
CA LEU A 121 -4.50 7.61 -0.13
C LEU A 121 -4.64 9.13 -0.23
N THR A 122 -3.71 9.78 -0.92
CA THR A 122 -3.85 11.18 -1.30
C THR A 122 -4.83 11.34 -2.47
N ALA A 123 -5.37 12.55 -2.68
CA ALA A 123 -6.22 12.84 -3.84
C ALA A 123 -5.49 12.55 -5.17
N GLU A 124 -4.20 12.88 -5.25
CA GLU A 124 -3.36 12.58 -6.40
C GLU A 124 -3.25 11.07 -6.66
N GLN A 125 -3.00 10.27 -5.62
CA GLN A 125 -2.96 8.81 -5.73
C GLN A 125 -4.29 8.22 -6.23
N VAL A 126 -5.42 8.75 -5.76
CA VAL A 126 -6.75 8.35 -6.23
C VAL A 126 -6.93 8.74 -7.70
N GLY A 127 -6.44 9.91 -8.11
CA GLY A 127 -6.43 10.35 -9.51
C GLY A 127 -5.63 9.43 -10.43
N GLU A 128 -4.53 8.85 -9.94
CA GLU A 128 -3.66 7.94 -10.71
C GLU A 128 -4.19 6.50 -10.83
N LEU A 129 -5.25 6.14 -10.11
CA LEU A 129 -5.93 4.85 -10.32
C LEU A 129 -6.53 4.72 -11.74
N GLY A 130 -6.71 5.83 -12.44
CA GLY A 130 -7.34 5.82 -13.77
C GLY A 130 -8.73 5.18 -13.73
N GLU A 131 -9.13 4.53 -14.83
CA GLU A 131 -10.44 3.88 -14.93
C GLU A 131 -10.64 2.70 -13.94
N LYS A 132 -9.58 2.27 -13.23
CA LYS A 132 -9.70 1.21 -12.21
C LYS A 132 -10.60 1.59 -11.03
N ILE A 133 -10.95 2.87 -10.90
CA ILE A 133 -11.94 3.34 -9.93
C ILE A 133 -13.30 2.62 -10.08
N LYS A 134 -13.63 2.15 -11.27
CA LYS A 134 -14.81 1.32 -11.53
C LYS A 134 -14.83 -0.01 -10.77
N ASP A 135 -13.63 -0.51 -10.41
CA ASP A 135 -13.45 -1.77 -9.70
C ASP A 135 -13.68 -1.63 -8.18
N PHE A 136 -13.85 -0.39 -7.69
CA PHE A 136 -14.21 -0.14 -6.30
C PHE A 136 -15.64 -0.62 -6.02
N SER A 137 -15.83 -1.30 -4.91
CA SER A 137 -17.18 -1.50 -4.38
C SER A 137 -17.80 -0.17 -3.97
N PRO A 138 -19.14 -0.06 -3.92
CA PRO A 138 -19.80 1.16 -3.42
C PRO A 138 -19.32 1.57 -2.01
N ALA A 139 -19.02 0.59 -1.15
CA ALA A 139 -18.48 0.84 0.20
C ALA A 139 -17.07 1.42 0.17
N GLN A 140 -16.21 0.96 -0.74
CA GLN A 140 -14.88 1.51 -0.94
C GLN A 140 -14.93 2.95 -1.46
N LEU A 141 -15.76 3.23 -2.46
CA LEU A 141 -15.91 4.58 -3.00
C LEU A 141 -16.46 5.54 -1.94
N LYS A 142 -17.47 5.11 -1.16
CA LYS A 142 -18.03 5.87 -0.04
C LYS A 142 -17.01 6.17 1.06
N ALA A 143 -15.97 5.36 1.21
CA ALA A 143 -14.93 5.56 2.22
C ALA A 143 -13.97 6.70 1.88
N LEU A 144 -13.91 7.12 0.61
CA LEU A 144 -13.06 8.24 0.18
C LEU A 144 -13.59 9.57 0.75
N SER A 145 -12.68 10.46 1.10
CA SER A 145 -13.03 11.82 1.52
C SER A 145 -13.51 12.68 0.34
N THR A 146 -14.09 13.83 0.63
CA THR A 146 -14.45 14.83 -0.39
C THR A 146 -13.25 15.31 -1.17
N ASP A 147 -12.10 15.49 -0.51
CA ASP A 147 -10.85 15.90 -1.16
C ASP A 147 -10.33 14.83 -2.13
N GLN A 148 -10.37 13.54 -1.71
CA GLN A 148 -10.00 12.42 -2.57
C GLN A 148 -10.92 12.29 -3.78
N LEU A 149 -12.23 12.47 -3.59
CA LEU A 149 -13.22 12.43 -4.67
C LEU A 149 -13.12 13.65 -5.59
N GLY A 150 -12.73 14.80 -5.05
CA GLY A 150 -12.44 16.01 -5.84
C GLY A 150 -11.20 15.86 -6.73
N GLY A 151 -10.27 14.96 -6.39
CA GLY A 151 -9.11 14.63 -7.22
C GLY A 151 -9.39 13.65 -8.37
N LEU A 152 -10.64 13.19 -8.55
CA LEU A 152 -11.00 12.31 -9.67
C LEU A 152 -10.98 13.07 -10.99
N LYS A 153 -10.32 12.49 -11.99
CA LYS A 153 -10.30 13.00 -13.36
C LYS A 153 -11.62 12.69 -14.10
N ASP A 154 -11.98 13.48 -15.11
CA ASP A 154 -13.22 13.30 -15.90
C ASP A 154 -13.41 11.87 -16.39
N ALA A 155 -12.35 11.23 -16.89
CA ALA A 155 -12.37 9.84 -17.35
C ALA A 155 -12.74 8.86 -16.23
N GLN A 156 -12.34 9.14 -14.99
CA GLN A 156 -12.69 8.33 -13.83
C GLN A 156 -14.16 8.50 -13.43
N VAL A 157 -14.64 9.74 -13.46
CA VAL A 157 -16.04 10.06 -13.17
C VAL A 157 -16.96 9.39 -14.20
N ALA A 158 -16.59 9.39 -15.48
CA ALA A 158 -17.36 8.81 -16.57
C ALA A 158 -17.57 7.29 -16.45
N VAL A 159 -16.67 6.58 -15.76
CA VAL A 159 -16.76 5.12 -15.57
C VAL A 159 -17.43 4.70 -14.26
N LEU A 160 -17.83 5.66 -13.41
CA LEU A 160 -18.54 5.34 -12.16
C LEU A 160 -19.92 4.76 -12.45
N THR A 161 -20.23 3.68 -11.75
CA THR A 161 -21.53 3.01 -11.89
C THR A 161 -22.62 3.71 -11.08
N SER A 162 -23.88 3.52 -11.49
CA SER A 162 -25.03 4.02 -10.73
C SER A 162 -25.06 3.50 -9.27
N ALA A 163 -24.58 2.27 -9.03
CA ALA A 163 -24.50 1.71 -7.69
C ALA A 163 -23.48 2.43 -6.82
N GLN A 164 -22.32 2.78 -7.39
CA GLN A 164 -21.28 3.55 -6.72
C GLN A 164 -21.77 4.96 -6.37
N LEU A 165 -22.40 5.65 -7.34
CA LEU A 165 -22.90 7.02 -7.14
C LEU A 165 -24.02 7.09 -6.10
N LYS A 166 -24.95 6.12 -6.08
CA LYS A 166 -26.05 6.04 -5.08
C LYS A 166 -25.53 5.84 -3.65
N GLY A 167 -24.33 5.31 -3.49
CA GLY A 167 -23.70 5.11 -2.16
C GLY A 167 -23.11 6.38 -1.55
N LEU A 168 -22.92 7.43 -2.34
CA LEU A 168 -22.25 8.66 -1.92
C LEU A 168 -23.18 9.61 -1.16
N SER A 169 -22.63 10.43 -0.27
CA SER A 169 -23.31 11.55 0.36
C SER A 169 -23.47 12.74 -0.62
N ALA A 170 -24.33 13.69 -0.29
CA ALA A 170 -24.50 14.91 -1.08
C ALA A 170 -23.17 15.70 -1.22
N ASP A 171 -22.40 15.80 -0.15
CA ASP A 171 -21.09 16.47 -0.16
C ASP A 171 -20.07 15.76 -1.06
N GLN A 172 -20.09 14.43 -1.04
CA GLN A 172 -19.24 13.60 -1.89
C GLN A 172 -19.59 13.76 -3.38
N VAL A 173 -20.88 13.77 -3.70
CA VAL A 173 -21.37 14.04 -5.08
C VAL A 173 -20.98 15.45 -5.51
N ALA A 174 -21.13 16.45 -4.63
CA ALA A 174 -20.77 17.83 -4.92
C ALA A 174 -19.25 17.99 -5.17
N ALA A 175 -18.42 17.22 -4.43
CA ALA A 175 -16.96 17.23 -4.63
C ALA A 175 -16.57 16.74 -6.02
N ILE A 176 -17.16 15.63 -6.49
CA ILE A 176 -16.94 15.10 -7.85
C ILE A 176 -17.35 16.10 -8.93
N SER A 177 -18.42 16.83 -8.69
CA SER A 177 -18.99 17.77 -9.69
C SER A 177 -18.24 19.07 -9.81
N LYS A 178 -17.38 19.43 -8.85
CA LYS A 178 -16.67 20.72 -8.86
C LYS A 178 -15.55 20.77 -9.89
N ASP A 179 -14.80 19.69 -10.06
CA ASP A 179 -13.65 19.66 -10.97
C ASP A 179 -14.04 19.37 -12.42
N ALA A 180 -15.22 18.78 -12.67
CA ALA A 180 -15.80 18.61 -14.01
C ALA A 180 -16.19 19.97 -14.67
N ARG A 181 -15.95 21.11 -14.02
CA ARG A 181 -16.32 22.44 -14.53
C ARG A 181 -15.12 23.40 -14.76
N ASN A 182 -13.89 22.91 -14.54
CA ASN A 182 -12.67 23.65 -14.84
C ASN A 182 -11.91 23.00 -16.00
#